data_73a849c1deb40b466153423b2a4745fc
#
_entry.id   73a849c1deb40b466153423b2a4745fc
#
_cell.length_a   1.000
_cell.length_b   1.000
_cell.length_c   1.000
_cell.angle_alpha   90.00
_cell.angle_beta   90.00
_cell.angle_gamma   90.00
#
_symmetry.space_group_name_H-M   'P 1'
#
loop_
_entity.id
_entity.type
_entity.pdbx_description
1 polymer ?
#
loop_
_entity_poly.entity_id
_entity_poly.type
_entity_poly.pdbx_seq_one_letter_code
_entity_poly.pdbx_strand_id
1 'polypeptide(L)'
;QKVVIEFFVKITESNQLNVVEGPGPLVRLDQVIGEDTKQELIESTVALDISAIKIDDITAEIRDLTIEVIEDKVIIQGILHKQIFFIGLDNIEYHQAEDVEFSTFLDVPGASPGMDVVVEPIIEFIHFELLDQDTLLQKVVIEFFVKVTESVQINVVLGPGALLKLDTVVGEDTKQLLVENTVILSQPAVKIREIIAKVERLMAEVIEDKVIIQGIVHKQIFFINENNLEIHQSEDVPFSTFVDIPGAVQGMDVRIKPIIETVLFELL
;
A
#
# COMPACT_ATOMS: atom_id res chain seq x y z
N GLN A 1 6.63 -9.94 -20.96
CA GLN A 1 6.81 -9.38 -19.61
C GLN A 1 6.66 -10.47 -18.56
N LYS A 2 7.46 -10.40 -17.50
CA LYS A 2 7.44 -11.32 -16.37
C LYS A 2 7.49 -10.50 -15.09
N VAL A 3 6.50 -10.68 -14.22
CA VAL A 3 6.46 -10.05 -12.90
C VAL A 3 6.54 -11.16 -11.86
N VAL A 4 7.54 -11.09 -10.98
CA VAL A 4 7.67 -12.01 -9.84
C VAL A 4 7.12 -11.33 -8.61
N ILE A 5 6.14 -11.98 -7.99
CA ILE A 5 5.46 -11.49 -6.77
C ILE A 5 5.71 -12.49 -5.66
N GLU A 6 6.20 -12.03 -4.53
CA GLU A 6 6.24 -12.79 -3.30
C GLU A 6 5.03 -12.45 -2.43
N PHE A 7 4.31 -13.47 -1.96
CA PHE A 7 3.22 -13.33 -1.00
C PHE A 7 3.65 -13.91 0.34
N PHE A 8 3.73 -13.07 1.35
CA PHE A 8 3.78 -13.52 2.72
C PHE A 8 2.36 -13.69 3.24
N VAL A 9 2.03 -14.88 3.73
CA VAL A 9 0.68 -15.24 4.20
C VAL A 9 0.74 -15.69 5.64
N LYS A 10 -0.13 -15.14 6.48
CA LYS A 10 -0.29 -15.50 7.89
C LYS A 10 -1.74 -15.76 8.21
N ILE A 11 -2.02 -16.91 8.81
CA ILE A 11 -3.34 -17.29 9.32
C ILE A 11 -3.34 -17.22 10.83
N THR A 12 -4.37 -16.58 11.37
CA THR A 12 -4.62 -16.53 12.79
C THR A 12 -6.03 -16.99 13.11
N GLU A 13 -6.18 -17.74 14.22
CA GLU A 13 -7.44 -18.06 14.83
C GLU A 13 -7.66 -17.16 16.04
N SER A 14 -8.77 -16.45 16.04
CA SER A 14 -9.15 -15.57 17.15
C SER A 14 -9.99 -16.33 18.15
N ASN A 15 -9.47 -16.49 19.34
CA ASN A 15 -10.16 -17.08 20.48
C ASN A 15 -10.51 -15.99 21.49
N GLN A 16 -11.77 -15.96 21.90
CA GLN A 16 -12.23 -15.05 22.97
C GLN A 16 -12.32 -15.84 24.28
N LEU A 17 -11.49 -15.46 25.23
CA LEU A 17 -11.43 -16.08 26.53
C LEU A 17 -11.64 -15.05 27.63
N ASN A 18 -12.54 -15.36 28.58
CA ASN A 18 -12.64 -14.57 29.79
C ASN A 18 -11.49 -14.92 30.72
N VAL A 19 -10.65 -13.92 31.02
CA VAL A 19 -9.47 -14.11 31.88
C VAL A 19 -9.45 -13.10 33.01
N VAL A 20 -8.81 -13.48 34.09
CA VAL A 20 -8.48 -12.62 35.21
C VAL A 20 -6.97 -12.71 35.45
N GLU A 21 -6.38 -11.64 35.98
CA GLU A 21 -5.02 -11.70 36.45
C GLU A 21 -4.88 -12.74 37.57
N GLY A 22 -3.89 -13.63 37.48
CA GLY A 22 -3.71 -14.71 38.41
C GLY A 22 -2.46 -15.52 38.11
N PRO A 23 -2.15 -16.56 38.93
CA PRO A 23 -0.90 -17.32 38.84
C PRO A 23 -0.91 -18.35 37.69
N GLY A 24 -1.45 -17.98 36.53
CA GLY A 24 -1.48 -18.77 35.31
C GLY A 24 -0.32 -18.48 34.37
N PRO A 25 -0.42 -18.93 33.11
CA PRO A 25 0.60 -18.64 32.10
C PRO A 25 0.77 -17.14 31.89
N LEU A 26 2.00 -16.74 31.63
CA LEU A 26 2.33 -15.38 31.20
C LEU A 26 1.90 -15.21 29.75
N VAL A 27 1.05 -14.23 29.48
CA VAL A 27 0.63 -13.88 28.12
C VAL A 27 1.10 -12.47 27.81
N ARG A 28 1.51 -12.25 26.58
CA ARG A 28 1.81 -10.93 26.02
C ARG A 28 0.55 -10.41 25.35
N LEU A 29 0.19 -9.21 25.70
CA LEU A 29 -0.96 -8.50 25.12
C LEU A 29 -0.49 -7.15 24.61
N ASP A 30 -1.04 -6.73 23.48
CA ASP A 30 -0.85 -5.38 22.98
C ASP A 30 -2.02 -4.52 23.45
N GLN A 31 -1.74 -3.68 24.43
CA GLN A 31 -2.70 -2.71 24.96
C GLN A 31 -2.76 -1.53 24.01
N VAL A 32 -3.95 -1.18 23.53
CA VAL A 32 -4.14 0.05 22.76
C VAL A 32 -4.04 1.24 23.70
N ILE A 33 -3.08 2.10 23.45
CA ILE A 33 -2.90 3.37 24.18
C ILE A 33 -3.82 4.42 23.60
N GLY A 34 -3.86 4.51 22.28
CA GLY A 34 -4.78 5.39 21.57
C GLY A 34 -4.78 5.10 20.08
N GLU A 35 -5.85 5.55 19.46
CA GLU A 35 -6.00 5.55 18.00
C GLU A 35 -6.71 6.83 17.58
N ASP A 36 -6.32 7.37 16.43
CA ASP A 36 -6.92 8.58 15.88
C ASP A 36 -6.78 8.58 14.35
N THR A 37 -7.57 9.43 13.70
CA THR A 37 -7.56 9.62 12.26
C THR A 37 -7.43 11.10 11.95
N LYS A 38 -6.54 11.45 11.03
CA LYS A 38 -6.33 12.83 10.59
C LYS A 38 -6.28 12.91 9.08
N GLN A 39 -6.99 13.91 8.54
CA GLN A 39 -6.85 14.29 7.14
C GLN A 39 -5.83 15.43 7.01
N GLU A 40 -4.94 15.30 6.03
CA GLU A 40 -3.95 16.30 5.67
C GLU A 40 -4.14 16.70 4.21
N LEU A 41 -4.21 18.02 3.97
CA LEU A 41 -4.27 18.59 2.63
C LEU A 41 -2.86 19.00 2.20
N ILE A 42 -2.35 18.36 1.14
CA ILE A 42 -1.09 18.75 0.51
C ILE A 42 -1.42 19.52 -0.77
N GLU A 43 -1.09 20.80 -0.78
CA GLU A 43 -1.24 21.67 -1.94
C GLU A 43 0.13 21.97 -2.54
N SER A 44 0.28 21.79 -3.84
CA SER A 44 1.50 22.12 -4.57
C SER A 44 1.18 22.75 -5.92
N THR A 45 2.12 23.58 -6.39
CA THR A 45 2.08 24.13 -7.74
C THR A 45 3.35 23.70 -8.46
N VAL A 46 3.19 23.07 -9.62
CA VAL A 46 4.28 22.58 -10.44
C VAL A 46 4.32 23.32 -11.78
N ALA A 47 5.53 23.66 -12.24
CA ALA A 47 5.75 24.10 -13.62
C ALA A 47 5.86 22.86 -14.50
N LEU A 48 5.06 22.80 -15.56
CA LEU A 48 5.15 21.75 -16.57
C LEU A 48 6.33 22.01 -17.50
N ASP A 49 7.09 20.94 -17.79
CA ASP A 49 8.24 21.01 -18.70
C ASP A 49 7.83 21.33 -20.14
N ILE A 50 6.57 21.06 -20.49
CA ILE A 50 5.96 21.29 -21.79
C ILE A 50 4.59 21.89 -21.56
N SER A 51 4.24 22.94 -22.35
CA SER A 51 2.93 23.59 -22.26
C SER A 51 1.79 22.62 -22.57
N ALA A 52 0.80 22.58 -21.70
CA ALA A 52 -0.34 21.68 -21.78
C ALA A 52 -1.62 22.34 -22.26
N ILE A 53 -2.44 21.59 -23.02
CA ILE A 53 -3.83 21.93 -23.32
C ILE A 53 -4.73 21.48 -22.19
N LYS A 54 -4.48 20.28 -21.65
CA LYS A 54 -5.27 19.69 -20.56
C LYS A 54 -4.43 18.69 -19.78
N ILE A 55 -4.79 18.51 -18.53
CA ILE A 55 -4.32 17.38 -17.73
C ILE A 55 -5.25 16.20 -18.01
N ASP A 56 -4.67 15.02 -18.23
CA ASP A 56 -5.45 13.81 -18.52
C ASP A 56 -5.68 13.02 -17.23
N ASP A 57 -4.63 12.77 -16.45
CA ASP A 57 -4.71 12.06 -15.18
C ASP A 57 -3.56 12.44 -14.25
N ILE A 58 -3.76 12.26 -12.94
CA ILE A 58 -2.71 12.32 -11.93
C ILE A 58 -2.84 11.12 -11.01
N THR A 59 -1.81 10.30 -10.96
CA THR A 59 -1.67 9.24 -9.96
C THR A 59 -0.75 9.69 -8.85
N ALA A 60 -0.99 9.22 -7.63
CA ALA A 60 -0.17 9.55 -6.48
C ALA A 60 0.06 8.33 -5.59
N GLU A 61 1.23 8.26 -4.96
CA GLU A 61 1.58 7.27 -3.97
C GLU A 61 2.44 7.90 -2.87
N ILE A 62 2.41 7.29 -1.69
CA ILE A 62 3.24 7.73 -0.57
C ILE A 62 4.49 6.86 -0.53
N ARG A 63 5.65 7.52 -0.49
CA ARG A 63 6.98 6.89 -0.43
C ARG A 63 7.74 7.33 0.81
N ASP A 64 8.73 6.55 1.22
CA ASP A 64 9.70 6.88 2.28
C ASP A 64 9.05 7.34 3.58
N LEU A 65 7.94 6.65 3.96
CA LEU A 65 7.21 6.98 5.17
C LEU A 65 8.06 6.74 6.40
N THR A 66 8.29 7.78 7.18
CA THR A 66 9.00 7.74 8.46
C THR A 66 8.04 8.11 9.58
N ILE A 67 8.05 7.32 10.64
CA ILE A 67 7.13 7.46 11.77
C ILE A 67 7.96 7.56 13.05
N GLU A 68 7.67 8.57 13.87
CA GLU A 68 8.30 8.77 15.16
C GLU A 68 7.23 8.95 16.24
N VAL A 69 7.32 8.14 17.30
CA VAL A 69 6.46 8.30 18.48
C VAL A 69 7.21 9.14 19.51
N ILE A 70 6.61 10.26 19.87
CA ILE A 70 7.07 11.14 20.96
C ILE A 70 5.99 11.23 22.04
N GLU A 71 6.23 11.95 23.12
CA GLU A 71 5.25 12.12 24.21
C GLU A 71 3.94 12.71 23.69
N ASP A 72 2.84 11.96 23.88
CA ASP A 72 1.47 12.30 23.47
C ASP A 72 1.27 12.53 21.96
N LYS A 73 2.23 12.16 21.09
CA LYS A 73 2.13 12.43 19.65
C LYS A 73 2.80 11.35 18.78
N VAL A 74 2.30 11.26 17.57
CA VAL A 74 2.92 10.51 16.47
C VAL A 74 3.23 11.47 15.34
N ILE A 75 4.51 11.59 14.97
CA ILE A 75 4.98 12.39 13.83
C ILE A 75 5.08 11.47 12.63
N ILE A 76 4.56 11.94 11.50
CA ILE A 76 4.55 11.21 10.22
C ILE A 76 5.18 12.10 9.17
N GLN A 77 6.21 11.58 8.51
CA GLN A 77 6.89 12.27 7.42
C GLN A 77 7.00 11.34 6.23
N GLY A 78 7.00 11.90 5.04
CA GLY A 78 7.12 11.09 3.82
C GLY A 78 7.18 11.95 2.57
N ILE A 79 7.16 11.27 1.44
CA ILE A 79 7.15 11.88 0.12
C ILE A 79 5.84 11.50 -0.58
N LEU A 80 5.08 12.47 -1.02
CA LEU A 80 3.98 12.28 -1.93
C LEU A 80 4.54 12.32 -3.36
N HIS A 81 4.74 11.14 -3.94
CA HIS A 81 5.15 10.98 -5.32
C HIS A 81 3.93 11.04 -6.22
N LYS A 82 3.97 11.93 -7.22
CA LYS A 82 2.89 12.11 -8.19
C LYS A 82 3.40 11.89 -9.60
N GLN A 83 2.56 11.28 -10.43
CA GLN A 83 2.78 11.16 -11.87
C GLN A 83 1.66 11.90 -12.58
N ILE A 84 2.03 12.89 -13.35
CA ILE A 84 1.14 13.82 -14.04
C ILE A 84 1.15 13.46 -15.53
N PHE A 85 -0.02 13.11 -16.07
CA PHE A 85 -0.23 12.83 -17.49
C PHE A 85 -1.01 13.99 -18.12
N PHE A 86 -0.50 14.54 -19.19
CA PHE A 86 -1.11 15.72 -19.82
C PHE A 86 -0.93 15.73 -21.35
N ILE A 87 -1.80 16.43 -22.03
CA ILE A 87 -1.76 16.62 -23.48
C ILE A 87 -1.09 17.96 -23.80
N GLY A 88 0.01 17.93 -24.54
CA GLY A 88 0.72 19.11 -25.01
C GLY A 88 0.00 19.87 -26.13
N LEU A 89 0.51 21.05 -26.48
CA LEU A 89 -0.02 21.90 -27.55
C LEU A 89 0.01 21.23 -28.95
N ASP A 90 0.85 20.24 -29.12
CA ASP A 90 0.97 19.40 -30.31
C ASP A 90 0.01 18.20 -30.33
N ASN A 91 -0.88 18.11 -29.33
CA ASN A 91 -1.86 17.05 -29.12
C ASN A 91 -1.21 15.67 -28.86
N ILE A 92 0.00 15.67 -28.25
CA ILE A 92 0.71 14.47 -27.82
C ILE A 92 0.59 14.36 -26.30
N GLU A 93 0.50 13.14 -25.79
CA GLU A 93 0.52 12.83 -24.36
C GLU A 93 1.94 12.87 -23.82
N TYR A 94 2.11 13.59 -22.70
CA TYR A 94 3.36 13.74 -21.96
C TYR A 94 3.17 13.28 -20.52
N HIS A 95 4.28 12.98 -19.88
CA HIS A 95 4.34 12.57 -18.49
C HIS A 95 5.44 13.34 -17.76
N GLN A 96 5.12 13.79 -16.54
CA GLN A 96 6.06 14.42 -15.61
C GLN A 96 5.83 13.90 -14.21
N ALA A 97 6.93 13.60 -13.50
CA ALA A 97 6.88 13.20 -12.10
C ALA A 97 7.14 14.41 -11.19
N GLU A 98 6.53 14.41 -10.02
CA GLU A 98 6.75 15.39 -8.95
C GLU A 98 6.78 14.70 -7.60
N ASP A 99 7.77 15.07 -6.77
CA ASP A 99 7.90 14.64 -5.39
C ASP A 99 7.64 15.82 -4.45
N VAL A 100 6.72 15.66 -3.51
CA VAL A 100 6.38 16.65 -2.50
C VAL A 100 6.60 16.07 -1.12
N GLU A 101 7.57 16.60 -0.38
CA GLU A 101 7.77 16.24 1.02
C GLU A 101 6.61 16.73 1.88
N PHE A 102 6.17 15.91 2.81
CA PHE A 102 5.18 16.29 3.81
C PHE A 102 5.59 15.88 5.21
N SER A 103 5.09 16.62 6.18
CA SER A 103 5.24 16.32 7.61
C SER A 103 3.97 16.69 8.34
N THR A 104 3.42 15.76 9.09
CA THR A 104 2.23 15.97 9.90
C THR A 104 2.38 15.26 11.25
N PHE A 105 1.46 15.51 12.17
CA PHE A 105 1.40 14.80 13.45
C PHE A 105 -0.05 14.59 13.88
N LEU A 106 -0.25 13.56 14.68
CA LEU A 106 -1.50 13.31 15.40
C LEU A 106 -1.23 13.35 16.90
N ASP A 107 -2.19 13.90 17.65
CA ASP A 107 -2.18 13.84 19.10
C ASP A 107 -2.73 12.50 19.57
N VAL A 108 -1.90 11.72 20.25
CA VAL A 108 -2.28 10.41 20.81
C VAL A 108 -1.91 10.43 22.29
N PRO A 109 -2.81 10.92 23.17
CA PRO A 109 -2.54 11.03 24.59
C PRO A 109 -2.12 9.70 25.22
N GLY A 110 -1.00 9.70 25.95
CA GLY A 110 -0.38 8.52 26.54
C GLY A 110 0.63 7.80 25.65
N ALA A 111 0.80 8.23 24.39
CA ALA A 111 1.88 7.71 23.56
C ALA A 111 3.25 8.14 24.12
N SER A 112 4.24 7.25 24.07
CA SER A 112 5.60 7.51 24.53
C SER A 112 6.62 6.84 23.62
N PRO A 113 7.85 7.35 23.52
CA PRO A 113 8.90 6.77 22.71
C PRO A 113 9.14 5.28 23.01
N GLY A 114 9.22 4.48 21.98
CA GLY A 114 9.45 3.02 22.07
C GLY A 114 8.18 2.18 22.08
N MET A 115 7.00 2.78 22.08
CA MET A 115 5.75 2.10 21.84
C MET A 115 5.62 1.67 20.37
N ASP A 116 4.89 0.60 20.12
CA ASP A 116 4.59 0.15 18.75
C ASP A 116 3.53 1.07 18.13
N VAL A 117 3.72 1.41 16.87
CA VAL A 117 2.80 2.25 16.11
C VAL A 117 2.50 1.66 14.75
N VAL A 118 1.23 1.70 14.39
CA VAL A 118 0.74 1.38 13.04
C VAL A 118 0.19 2.66 12.44
N VAL A 119 0.62 2.99 11.23
CA VAL A 119 0.10 4.10 10.44
C VAL A 119 -0.38 3.57 9.10
N GLU A 120 -1.63 3.82 8.76
CA GLU A 120 -2.24 3.45 7.49
C GLU A 120 -2.63 4.74 6.74
N PRO A 121 -1.83 5.16 5.74
CA PRO A 121 -2.16 6.30 4.92
C PRO A 121 -3.08 5.89 3.76
N ILE A 122 -4.10 6.70 3.48
CA ILE A 122 -5.02 6.52 2.37
C ILE A 122 -5.11 7.84 1.59
N ILE A 123 -4.79 7.81 0.30
CA ILE A 123 -5.05 8.96 -0.57
C ILE A 123 -6.54 8.95 -0.92
N GLU A 124 -7.30 9.89 -0.35
CA GLU A 124 -8.74 9.95 -0.52
C GLU A 124 -9.17 10.71 -1.77
N PHE A 125 -8.42 11.75 -2.10
CA PHE A 125 -8.84 12.66 -3.17
C PHE A 125 -7.64 13.36 -3.80
N ILE A 126 -7.68 13.47 -5.12
CA ILE A 126 -6.74 14.26 -5.93
C ILE A 126 -7.56 15.25 -6.75
N HIS A 127 -7.30 16.53 -6.57
CA HIS A 127 -7.84 17.61 -7.37
C HIS A 127 -6.72 18.37 -8.05
N PHE A 128 -6.94 18.75 -9.29
CA PHE A 128 -5.97 19.51 -10.05
C PHE A 128 -6.66 20.57 -10.93
N GLU A 129 -5.95 21.67 -11.16
CA GLU A 129 -6.39 22.79 -12.00
C GLU A 129 -5.20 23.34 -12.78
N LEU A 130 -5.31 23.37 -14.10
CA LEU A 130 -4.34 24.01 -14.97
C LEU A 130 -4.60 25.53 -14.90
N LEU A 131 -3.73 26.26 -14.21
CA LEU A 131 -3.85 27.72 -14.01
C LEU A 131 -3.55 28.50 -15.28
N ASP A 132 -2.58 28.01 -16.04
CA ASP A 132 -2.21 28.45 -17.37
C ASP A 132 -1.59 27.27 -18.14
N GLN A 133 -1.02 27.47 -19.32
CA GLN A 133 -0.48 26.38 -20.14
C GLN A 133 0.71 25.66 -19.53
N ASP A 134 1.40 26.29 -18.57
CA ASP A 134 2.65 25.81 -18.00
C ASP A 134 2.59 25.60 -16.46
N THR A 135 1.46 25.93 -15.83
CA THR A 135 1.36 25.93 -14.37
C THR A 135 0.16 25.11 -13.90
N LEU A 136 0.43 24.07 -13.14
CA LEU A 136 -0.55 23.15 -12.60
C LEU A 136 -0.63 23.28 -11.08
N LEU A 137 -1.82 23.60 -10.56
CA LEU A 137 -2.16 23.52 -9.13
C LEU A 137 -2.71 22.14 -8.83
N GLN A 138 -2.24 21.54 -7.74
CA GLN A 138 -2.65 20.22 -7.28
C GLN A 138 -2.99 20.25 -5.80
N LYS A 139 -4.04 19.53 -5.43
CA LYS A 139 -4.48 19.34 -4.04
C LYS A 139 -4.72 17.86 -3.81
N VAL A 140 -3.99 17.27 -2.89
CA VAL A 140 -4.13 15.88 -2.51
C VAL A 140 -4.55 15.80 -1.05
N VAL A 141 -5.64 15.09 -0.76
CA VAL A 141 -6.09 14.81 0.60
C VAL A 141 -5.64 13.41 0.96
N ILE A 142 -4.88 13.30 2.05
CA ILE A 142 -4.41 12.04 2.60
C ILE A 142 -5.05 11.88 3.99
N GLU A 143 -5.71 10.75 4.22
CA GLU A 143 -6.14 10.33 5.54
C GLU A 143 -5.05 9.44 6.15
N PHE A 144 -4.68 9.72 7.39
CA PHE A 144 -3.77 8.92 8.20
C PHE A 144 -4.56 8.32 9.37
N PHE A 145 -4.76 7.01 9.38
CA PHE A 145 -5.15 6.29 10.59
C PHE A 145 -3.89 5.93 11.37
N VAL A 146 -3.89 6.24 12.67
CA VAL A 146 -2.78 5.96 13.58
C VAL A 146 -3.29 5.16 14.77
N LYS A 147 -2.57 4.11 15.13
CA LYS A 147 -2.80 3.29 16.31
C LYS A 147 -1.50 3.07 17.06
N VAL A 148 -1.47 3.45 18.33
CA VAL A 148 -0.33 3.23 19.23
C VAL A 148 -0.68 2.13 20.22
N THR A 149 0.24 1.17 20.37
CA THR A 149 0.09 0.03 21.29
C THR A 149 1.33 -0.13 22.16
N GLU A 150 1.11 -0.58 23.39
CA GLU A 150 2.16 -0.99 24.32
C GLU A 150 2.05 -2.49 24.57
N SER A 151 3.14 -3.21 24.40
CA SER A 151 3.19 -4.64 24.74
C SER A 151 3.34 -4.83 26.24
N VAL A 152 2.32 -5.35 26.89
CA VAL A 152 2.32 -5.70 28.31
C VAL A 152 2.32 -7.21 28.49
N GLN A 153 2.95 -7.67 29.58
CA GLN A 153 2.94 -9.09 29.96
C GLN A 153 2.21 -9.25 31.28
N ILE A 154 1.17 -10.07 31.26
CA ILE A 154 0.38 -10.38 32.45
C ILE A 154 0.20 -11.88 32.60
N ASN A 155 0.19 -12.37 33.84
CA ASN A 155 -0.20 -13.73 34.12
C ASN A 155 -1.73 -13.81 34.21
N VAL A 156 -2.33 -14.73 33.48
CA VAL A 156 -3.80 -14.84 33.40
C VAL A 156 -4.26 -16.25 33.72
N VAL A 157 -5.46 -16.34 34.29
CA VAL A 157 -6.20 -17.59 34.47
C VAL A 157 -7.60 -17.42 33.89
N LEU A 158 -8.22 -18.50 33.48
CA LEU A 158 -9.62 -18.49 33.08
C LEU A 158 -10.51 -18.08 34.28
N GLY A 159 -11.40 -17.11 34.08
CA GLY A 159 -12.24 -16.58 35.12
C GLY A 159 -13.24 -15.55 34.60
N PRO A 160 -14.14 -15.07 35.45
CA PRO A 160 -15.21 -14.13 35.07
C PRO A 160 -14.67 -12.67 34.91
N GLY A 161 -13.50 -12.52 34.35
CA GLY A 161 -12.86 -11.22 34.10
C GLY A 161 -13.12 -10.68 32.71
N ALA A 162 -12.17 -9.84 32.25
CA ALA A 162 -12.25 -9.25 30.92
C ALA A 162 -12.25 -10.32 29.83
N LEU A 163 -13.08 -10.12 28.82
CA LEU A 163 -13.06 -10.92 27.61
C LEU A 163 -11.89 -10.43 26.74
N LEU A 164 -10.87 -11.26 26.59
CA LEU A 164 -9.72 -10.96 25.73
C LEU A 164 -9.82 -11.74 24.44
N LYS A 165 -9.55 -11.08 23.35
CA LYS A 165 -9.34 -11.72 22.05
C LYS A 165 -7.84 -12.07 21.93
N LEU A 166 -7.57 -13.36 21.83
CA LEU A 166 -6.21 -13.88 21.65
C LEU A 166 -6.09 -14.45 20.25
N ASP A 167 -5.17 -13.91 19.46
CA ASP A 167 -4.91 -14.42 18.12
C ASP A 167 -3.79 -15.46 18.19
N THR A 168 -4.16 -16.71 17.92
CA THR A 168 -3.20 -17.82 17.80
C THR A 168 -2.77 -17.93 16.33
N VAL A 169 -1.47 -17.91 16.08
CA VAL A 169 -0.94 -18.17 14.74
C VAL A 169 -1.13 -19.64 14.42
N VAL A 170 -1.96 -19.93 13.41
CA VAL A 170 -2.19 -21.28 12.90
C VAL A 170 -1.03 -21.69 11.99
N GLY A 171 -0.62 -20.79 11.12
CA GLY A 171 0.51 -20.99 10.24
C GLY A 171 0.85 -19.73 9.46
N GLU A 172 2.08 -19.71 8.97
CA GLU A 172 2.56 -18.68 8.05
C GLU A 172 3.47 -19.33 6.99
N ASP A 173 3.39 -18.84 5.78
CA ASP A 173 4.22 -19.31 4.67
C ASP A 173 4.41 -18.21 3.62
N THR A 174 5.39 -18.43 2.75
CA THR A 174 5.73 -17.51 1.67
C THR A 174 5.59 -18.19 0.32
N LYS A 175 4.97 -17.53 -0.63
CA LYS A 175 4.78 -18.05 -1.99
C LYS A 175 5.25 -17.06 -3.03
N GLN A 176 6.12 -17.51 -3.93
CA GLN A 176 6.45 -16.77 -5.13
C GLN A 176 5.51 -17.15 -6.28
N LEU A 177 5.04 -16.15 -7.00
CA LEU A 177 4.22 -16.28 -8.20
C LEU A 177 4.91 -15.56 -9.36
N LEU A 178 5.08 -16.26 -10.47
CA LEU A 178 5.47 -15.67 -11.75
C LEU A 178 4.21 -15.37 -12.57
N VAL A 179 3.95 -14.09 -12.84
CA VAL A 179 2.92 -13.65 -13.78
C VAL A 179 3.60 -13.30 -15.09
N GLU A 180 3.35 -14.08 -16.13
CA GLU A 180 3.93 -13.90 -17.46
C GLU A 180 2.83 -13.61 -18.48
N ASN A 181 3.01 -12.55 -19.27
CA ASN A 181 2.09 -12.22 -20.34
C ASN A 181 2.77 -11.47 -21.50
N THR A 182 2.12 -11.47 -22.64
CA THR A 182 2.51 -10.67 -23.81
C THR A 182 1.48 -9.58 -24.01
N VAL A 183 1.94 -8.35 -24.10
CA VAL A 183 1.10 -7.18 -24.37
C VAL A 183 1.38 -6.66 -25.79
N ILE A 184 0.34 -6.26 -26.47
CA ILE A 184 0.44 -5.54 -27.75
C ILE A 184 0.50 -4.06 -27.42
N LEU A 185 1.62 -3.43 -27.79
CA LEU A 185 1.77 -1.99 -27.59
C LEU A 185 0.86 -1.21 -28.55
N SER A 186 0.37 -0.08 -28.09
CA SER A 186 -0.51 0.82 -28.88
C SER A 186 0.17 1.40 -30.11
N GLN A 187 1.50 1.46 -30.11
CA GLN A 187 2.35 1.93 -31.20
C GLN A 187 3.63 1.08 -31.27
N PRO A 188 4.31 0.99 -32.43
CA PRO A 188 5.63 0.38 -32.53
C PRO A 188 6.63 1.06 -31.60
N ALA A 189 7.36 0.27 -30.83
CA ALA A 189 8.33 0.74 -29.86
C ALA A 189 9.76 0.46 -30.30
N VAL A 190 10.65 1.44 -30.09
CA VAL A 190 12.10 1.29 -30.27
C VAL A 190 12.74 0.67 -29.04
N LYS A 191 12.25 1.06 -27.85
CA LYS A 191 12.68 0.50 -26.57
C LYS A 191 11.63 0.70 -25.49
N ILE A 192 11.59 -0.21 -24.53
CA ILE A 192 10.89 -0.01 -23.27
C ILE A 192 11.81 0.81 -22.35
N ARG A 193 11.26 1.85 -21.75
CA ARG A 193 11.98 2.69 -20.79
C ARG A 193 11.85 2.12 -19.39
N GLU A 194 10.61 1.87 -18.96
CA GLU A 194 10.28 1.39 -17.62
C GLU A 194 8.95 0.64 -17.63
N ILE A 195 8.79 -0.28 -16.68
CA ILE A 195 7.50 -0.88 -16.35
C ILE A 195 7.35 -0.82 -14.84
N ILE A 196 6.36 -0.06 -14.38
CA ILE A 196 5.96 -0.01 -12.98
C ILE A 196 4.83 -1.01 -12.79
N ALA A 197 4.93 -1.88 -11.79
CA ALA A 197 3.90 -2.86 -11.48
C ALA A 197 3.47 -2.75 -10.02
N LYS A 198 2.17 -2.92 -9.77
CA LYS A 198 1.60 -3.01 -8.41
C LYS A 198 0.52 -4.09 -8.35
N VAL A 199 0.31 -4.64 -7.17
CA VAL A 199 -0.78 -5.58 -6.92
C VAL A 199 -1.99 -4.79 -6.46
N GLU A 200 -3.11 -5.00 -7.14
CA GLU A 200 -4.38 -4.35 -6.85
C GLU A 200 -5.50 -5.36 -6.66
N ARG A 201 -6.59 -4.96 -6.02
CA ARG A 201 -7.80 -5.76 -5.80
C ARG A 201 -7.47 -7.13 -5.22
N LEU A 202 -6.53 -7.16 -4.27
CA LEU A 202 -6.12 -8.38 -3.61
C LEU A 202 -7.27 -8.94 -2.78
N MET A 203 -7.61 -10.19 -3.02
CA MET A 203 -8.62 -10.96 -2.29
C MET A 203 -8.01 -12.25 -1.79
N ALA A 204 -8.45 -12.68 -0.61
CA ALA A 204 -8.05 -13.93 -0.02
C ALA A 204 -9.26 -14.73 0.45
N GLU A 205 -9.22 -16.03 0.21
CA GLU A 205 -10.20 -16.99 0.72
C GLU A 205 -9.48 -18.12 1.45
N VAL A 206 -9.84 -18.32 2.71
CA VAL A 206 -9.32 -19.43 3.52
C VAL A 206 -10.22 -20.64 3.33
N ILE A 207 -9.61 -21.73 2.88
CA ILE A 207 -10.24 -23.05 2.78
C ILE A 207 -9.44 -24.05 3.61
N GLU A 208 -9.88 -25.32 3.68
CA GLU A 208 -9.17 -26.35 4.44
C GLU A 208 -7.73 -26.51 3.97
N ASP A 209 -6.77 -26.30 4.88
CA ASP A 209 -5.32 -26.37 4.70
C ASP A 209 -4.74 -25.41 3.63
N LYS A 210 -5.49 -24.43 3.14
CA LYS A 210 -5.05 -23.54 2.07
C LYS A 210 -5.61 -22.13 2.18
N VAL A 211 -4.86 -21.20 1.57
CA VAL A 211 -5.31 -19.84 1.28
C VAL A 211 -5.27 -19.61 -0.23
N ILE A 212 -6.41 -19.32 -0.83
CA ILE A 212 -6.50 -18.89 -2.22
C ILE A 212 -6.30 -17.39 -2.27
N ILE A 213 -5.42 -16.94 -3.15
CA ILE A 213 -5.07 -15.53 -3.34
C ILE A 213 -5.40 -15.14 -4.77
N GLN A 214 -6.19 -14.09 -4.95
CA GLN A 214 -6.56 -13.56 -6.25
C GLN A 214 -6.34 -12.06 -6.28
N GLY A 215 -6.03 -11.52 -7.43
CA GLY A 215 -5.81 -10.09 -7.59
C GLY A 215 -5.50 -9.72 -9.02
N ILE A 216 -5.08 -8.47 -9.20
CA ILE A 216 -4.67 -7.91 -10.48
C ILE A 216 -3.25 -7.37 -10.34
N VAL A 217 -2.38 -7.70 -11.28
CA VAL A 217 -1.13 -6.97 -11.49
C VAL A 217 -1.43 -5.83 -12.43
N HIS A 218 -1.54 -4.63 -11.87
CA HIS A 218 -1.63 -3.41 -12.65
C HIS A 218 -0.23 -2.98 -13.07
N LYS A 219 -0.03 -2.74 -14.37
CA LYS A 219 1.26 -2.33 -14.93
C LYS A 219 1.10 -1.03 -15.70
N GLN A 220 2.06 -0.14 -15.50
CA GLN A 220 2.24 1.06 -16.30
C GLN A 220 3.50 0.86 -17.14
N ILE A 221 3.36 0.90 -18.46
CA ILE A 221 4.41 0.60 -19.44
C ILE A 221 4.81 1.91 -20.12
N PHE A 222 6.04 2.33 -19.94
CA PHE A 222 6.62 3.51 -20.59
C PHE A 222 7.57 3.05 -21.69
N PHE A 223 7.36 3.51 -22.92
CA PHE A 223 8.19 3.13 -24.05
C PHE A 223 8.42 4.29 -25.02
N ILE A 224 9.51 4.21 -25.77
CA ILE A 224 9.86 5.18 -26.80
C ILE A 224 9.42 4.63 -28.15
N ASN A 225 8.59 5.39 -28.86
CA ASN A 225 8.14 5.03 -30.20
C ASN A 225 9.17 5.39 -31.29
N GLU A 226 8.88 5.09 -32.56
CA GLU A 226 9.76 5.37 -33.69
C GLU A 226 10.00 6.87 -33.94
N ASN A 227 9.14 7.74 -33.43
CA ASN A 227 9.28 9.21 -33.50
C ASN A 227 10.08 9.78 -32.33
N ASN A 228 10.72 8.93 -31.51
CA ASN A 228 11.45 9.30 -30.30
C ASN A 228 10.59 9.99 -29.22
N LEU A 229 9.29 9.67 -29.19
CA LEU A 229 8.35 10.17 -28.19
C LEU A 229 8.14 9.08 -27.14
N GLU A 230 8.00 9.52 -25.89
CA GLU A 230 7.60 8.62 -24.80
C GLU A 230 6.10 8.40 -24.82
N ILE A 231 5.69 7.13 -24.79
CA ILE A 231 4.30 6.69 -24.79
C ILE A 231 4.07 5.90 -23.50
N HIS A 232 2.94 6.15 -22.89
CA HIS A 232 2.44 5.42 -21.74
C HIS A 232 1.27 4.50 -22.13
N GLN A 233 1.26 3.31 -21.55
CA GLN A 233 0.17 2.34 -21.70
C GLN A 233 0.00 1.57 -20.40
N SER A 234 -1.22 1.45 -19.91
CA SER A 234 -1.55 0.62 -18.76
C SER A 234 -2.03 -0.76 -19.18
N GLU A 235 -1.85 -1.73 -18.30
CA GLU A 235 -2.33 -3.10 -18.49
C GLU A 235 -2.66 -3.76 -17.15
N ASP A 236 -3.81 -4.44 -17.10
CA ASP A 236 -4.28 -5.22 -15.96
C ASP A 236 -4.18 -6.71 -16.26
N VAL A 237 -3.43 -7.45 -15.45
CA VAL A 237 -3.29 -8.90 -15.59
C VAL A 237 -3.83 -9.57 -14.34
N PRO A 238 -4.97 -10.26 -14.42
CA PRO A 238 -5.52 -11.02 -13.30
C PRO A 238 -4.62 -12.21 -12.98
N PHE A 239 -4.50 -12.52 -11.70
CA PHE A 239 -3.81 -13.71 -11.23
C PHE A 239 -4.61 -14.45 -10.18
N SER A 240 -4.33 -15.74 -10.04
CA SER A 240 -4.81 -16.58 -8.96
C SER A 240 -3.71 -17.55 -8.55
N THR A 241 -3.49 -17.69 -7.26
CA THR A 241 -2.54 -18.65 -6.69
C THR A 241 -3.07 -19.18 -5.36
N PHE A 242 -2.35 -20.09 -4.75
CA PHE A 242 -2.67 -20.57 -3.40
C PHE A 242 -1.40 -20.84 -2.61
N VAL A 243 -1.54 -20.80 -1.29
CA VAL A 243 -0.51 -21.17 -0.33
C VAL A 243 -1.07 -22.28 0.55
N ASP A 244 -0.30 -23.35 0.74
CA ASP A 244 -0.66 -24.45 1.64
C ASP A 244 -0.32 -24.04 3.08
N ILE A 245 -1.33 -23.98 3.94
CA ILE A 245 -1.15 -23.68 5.37
C ILE A 245 -1.91 -24.74 6.15
N PRO A 246 -1.23 -25.80 6.57
CA PRO A 246 -1.86 -26.88 7.34
C PRO A 246 -2.54 -26.38 8.60
N GLY A 247 -3.79 -26.81 8.82
CA GLY A 247 -4.62 -26.38 9.94
C GLY A 247 -5.48 -25.14 9.66
N ALA A 248 -5.32 -24.47 8.50
CA ALA A 248 -6.21 -23.40 8.10
C ALA A 248 -7.62 -23.93 7.85
N VAL A 249 -8.64 -23.23 8.33
CA VAL A 249 -10.05 -23.54 8.07
C VAL A 249 -10.84 -22.28 7.76
N GLN A 250 -11.93 -22.43 7.06
CA GLN A 250 -12.80 -21.31 6.67
C GLN A 250 -13.26 -20.51 7.90
N GLY A 251 -13.18 -19.18 7.79
CA GLY A 251 -13.56 -18.24 8.85
C GLY A 251 -12.39 -17.77 9.73
N MET A 252 -11.19 -18.32 9.55
CA MET A 252 -9.98 -17.78 10.17
C MET A 252 -9.55 -16.47 9.51
N ASP A 253 -8.91 -15.62 10.31
CA ASP A 253 -8.37 -14.35 9.81
C ASP A 253 -7.10 -14.60 8.99
N VAL A 254 -7.02 -13.93 7.84
CA VAL A 254 -5.86 -14.00 6.93
C VAL A 254 -5.25 -12.63 6.72
N ARG A 255 -3.93 -12.55 6.83
CA ARG A 255 -3.15 -11.37 6.42
C ARG A 255 -2.23 -11.75 5.28
N ILE A 256 -2.24 -10.94 4.22
CA ILE A 256 -1.38 -11.14 3.05
C ILE A 256 -0.63 -9.85 2.79
N LYS A 257 0.68 -9.99 2.62
CA LYS A 257 1.56 -8.90 2.18
C LYS A 257 2.17 -9.28 0.85
N PRO A 258 1.74 -8.67 -0.27
CA PRO A 258 2.39 -8.85 -1.57
C PRO A 258 3.63 -7.97 -1.66
N ILE A 259 4.68 -8.50 -2.27
CA ILE A 259 5.91 -7.77 -2.60
C ILE A 259 6.24 -8.07 -4.06
N ILE A 260 6.37 -7.05 -4.89
CA ILE A 260 6.89 -7.22 -6.25
C ILE A 260 8.40 -7.27 -6.15
N GLU A 261 8.98 -8.45 -6.41
CA GLU A 261 10.42 -8.66 -6.32
C GLU A 261 11.16 -8.19 -7.57
N THR A 262 10.56 -8.42 -8.74
CA THR A 262 11.19 -8.02 -10.00
C THR A 262 10.19 -7.93 -11.14
N VAL A 263 10.50 -7.04 -12.08
CA VAL A 263 9.79 -6.90 -13.36
C VAL A 263 10.80 -7.09 -14.48
N LEU A 264 10.64 -8.12 -15.29
CA LEU A 264 11.48 -8.41 -16.45
C LEU A 264 10.65 -8.25 -17.72
N PHE A 265 11.25 -7.68 -18.74
CA PHE A 265 10.59 -7.47 -20.03
C PHE A 265 11.55 -7.63 -21.21
N GLU A 266 10.99 -7.99 -22.32
CA GLU A 266 11.67 -8.12 -23.60
C GLU A 266 10.76 -7.55 -24.68
N LEU A 267 11.31 -6.74 -25.57
CA LEU A 267 10.62 -6.25 -26.76
C LEU A 267 10.84 -7.27 -27.89
N LEU A 268 9.74 -7.77 -28.46
CA LEU A 268 9.74 -8.80 -29.48
C LEU A 268 9.58 -8.21 -30.89
#